data_f4e68637ff99c9421c3ded13f0cd3ba6
#
_entry.id   f4e68637ff99c9421c3ded13f0cd3ba6
#
_cell.length_a   1.000
_cell.length_b   1.000
_cell.length_c   1.000
_cell.angle_alpha   90.00
_cell.angle_beta   90.00
_cell.angle_gamma   90.00
#
_symmetry.space_group_name_H-M   'P 1'
#
loop_
_entity.id
_entity.type
_entity.pdbx_description
1 polymer ?
#
loop_
_entity_poly.entity_id
_entity_poly.type
_entity_poly.pdbx_seq_one_letter_code
_entity_poly.pdbx_strand_id
1 'polypeptide(L)'
;VFEQVRRDSALLGELDLTLRVTLDTHVHADHVTGAWLLRQRTGSRIAISQDSGAEGADLYLSHGGRVEFGQRYLSVRATPGHTNGCASFVLDNEAMAFTGDCLLIRGCGRTDFQQGDPHVMYRSVRNEIFSLPDDCLLYPAHDYRGLTASSVMEERAYNPRLGGQLSESDFVGYMNNLHLAHPRKLDIAVPANLKCGAPEGDTVPMGDPDWAPLNFNFAGIWEINPDWLEEHRAQVQVLDVREPDEFTGPLGHIPGAILIPLGALQHRTDELDKERPVVAVCRAGGRSAQAINVLQQAGFAKAANLPGGMLRWRSQGRRVEGGAS
;
A
#
# COMPACT_ATOMS: atom_id res chain seq x y z
N VAL A 1 3.82 0.70 3.95
CA VAL A 1 5.08 0.55 3.19
C VAL A 1 5.33 1.80 2.38
N PHE A 2 6.57 2.28 2.35
CA PHE A 2 6.95 3.55 1.70
C PHE A 2 6.52 3.60 0.23
N GLU A 3 6.73 2.56 -0.54
CA GLU A 3 6.37 2.47 -1.95
C GLU A 3 4.84 2.47 -2.20
N GLN A 4 4.04 2.18 -1.17
CA GLN A 4 2.58 2.11 -1.26
C GLN A 4 1.87 3.44 -0.89
N VAL A 5 2.58 4.42 -0.36
CA VAL A 5 1.99 5.66 0.20
C VAL A 5 1.07 6.39 -0.79
N ARG A 6 1.42 6.42 -2.09
CA ARG A 6 0.55 7.04 -3.10
C ARG A 6 -0.78 6.32 -3.22
N ARG A 7 -0.72 4.98 -3.27
CA ARG A 7 -1.90 4.12 -3.36
C ARG A 7 -2.77 4.24 -2.11
N ASP A 8 -2.15 4.26 -0.93
CA ASP A 8 -2.85 4.43 0.34
C ASP A 8 -3.52 5.81 0.42
N SER A 9 -2.82 6.86 -0.03
CA SER A 9 -3.37 8.22 -0.11
C SER A 9 -4.54 8.31 -1.10
N ALA A 10 -4.45 7.63 -2.25
CA ALA A 10 -5.52 7.57 -3.23
C ALA A 10 -6.76 6.89 -2.65
N LEU A 11 -6.58 5.75 -1.96
CA LEU A 11 -7.68 5.04 -1.31
C LEU A 11 -8.40 5.91 -0.27
N LEU A 12 -7.65 6.64 0.55
CA LEU A 12 -8.22 7.59 1.51
C LEU A 12 -9.07 8.65 0.82
N GLY A 13 -8.58 9.21 -0.30
CA GLY A 13 -9.33 10.20 -1.10
C GLY A 13 -10.57 9.59 -1.77
N GLU A 14 -10.47 8.40 -2.36
CA GLU A 14 -11.60 7.73 -3.01
C GLU A 14 -12.73 7.37 -2.02
N LEU A 15 -12.37 7.07 -0.76
CA LEU A 15 -13.32 6.73 0.31
C LEU A 15 -13.74 7.94 1.17
N ASP A 16 -13.29 9.16 0.82
CA ASP A 16 -13.51 10.39 1.61
C ASP A 16 -13.11 10.23 3.10
N LEU A 17 -11.96 9.58 3.34
CA LEU A 17 -11.45 9.32 4.68
C LEU A 17 -10.32 10.28 5.05
N THR A 18 -10.32 10.72 6.30
CA THR A 18 -9.22 11.49 6.88
C THR A 18 -8.33 10.59 7.73
N LEU A 19 -7.06 10.45 7.34
CA LEU A 19 -6.07 9.73 8.13
C LEU A 19 -5.71 10.53 9.39
N ARG A 20 -5.91 9.94 10.55
CA ARG A 20 -5.61 10.56 11.85
C ARG A 20 -4.28 10.10 12.42
N VAL A 21 -4.02 8.80 12.35
CA VAL A 21 -2.83 8.17 12.93
C VAL A 21 -2.38 7.01 12.06
N THR A 22 -1.08 6.88 11.83
CA THR A 22 -0.44 5.66 11.36
C THR A 22 0.11 4.88 12.53
N LEU A 23 -0.04 3.56 12.52
CA LEU A 23 0.40 2.67 13.59
C LEU A 23 1.40 1.67 13.03
N ASP A 24 2.63 1.68 13.52
CA ASP A 24 3.60 0.63 13.25
C ASP A 24 3.59 -0.38 14.41
N THR A 25 3.45 -1.66 14.11
CA THR A 25 3.46 -2.73 15.11
C THR A 25 4.84 -2.97 15.69
N HIS A 26 5.88 -2.67 14.92
CA HIS A 26 7.29 -2.84 15.30
C HIS A 26 8.22 -2.10 14.32
N VAL A 27 9.50 -2.04 14.61
CA VAL A 27 10.54 -1.56 13.68
C VAL A 27 10.82 -2.65 12.65
N HIS A 28 10.32 -2.46 11.42
CA HIS A 28 10.44 -3.43 10.33
C HIS A 28 11.86 -3.56 9.78
N ALA A 29 12.26 -4.76 9.40
CA ALA A 29 13.58 -5.06 8.84
C ALA A 29 13.56 -5.35 7.32
N ASP A 30 12.39 -5.52 6.73
CA ASP A 30 12.17 -5.95 5.35
C ASP A 30 11.73 -4.81 4.42
N HIS A 31 11.16 -3.74 4.97
CA HIS A 31 10.71 -2.55 4.23
C HIS A 31 10.79 -1.28 5.07
N VAL A 32 10.81 -0.13 4.39
CA VAL A 32 10.70 1.18 5.07
C VAL A 32 9.23 1.53 5.25
N THR A 33 8.86 1.97 6.47
CA THR A 33 7.48 2.42 6.74
C THR A 33 7.12 3.66 5.93
N GLY A 34 5.84 3.76 5.56
CA GLY A 34 5.27 4.95 4.90
C GLY A 34 4.83 6.05 5.87
N ALA A 35 5.00 5.85 7.18
CA ALA A 35 4.41 6.70 8.21
C ALA A 35 4.82 8.17 8.07
N TRP A 36 6.13 8.45 7.87
CA TRP A 36 6.62 9.82 7.70
C TRP A 36 6.02 10.49 6.45
N LEU A 37 5.99 9.81 5.30
CA LEU A 37 5.40 10.37 4.07
C LEU A 37 3.90 10.62 4.21
N LEU A 38 3.17 9.71 4.85
CA LEU A 38 1.74 9.91 5.13
C LEU A 38 1.52 11.12 6.02
N ARG A 39 2.36 11.30 7.07
CA ARG A 39 2.33 12.50 7.91
C ARG A 39 2.54 13.78 7.10
N GLN A 40 3.53 13.81 6.19
CA GLN A 40 3.79 14.96 5.34
C GLN A 40 2.62 15.29 4.39
N ARG A 41 1.92 14.26 3.89
CA ARG A 41 0.82 14.44 2.92
C ARG A 41 -0.53 14.76 3.58
N THR A 42 -0.79 14.20 4.74
CA THR A 42 -2.13 14.21 5.35
C THR A 42 -2.19 14.96 6.68
N GLY A 43 -1.05 15.29 7.28
CA GLY A 43 -0.99 15.82 8.64
C GLY A 43 -1.31 14.77 9.71
N SER A 44 -1.34 13.48 9.39
CA SER A 44 -1.56 12.39 10.35
C SER A 44 -0.43 12.29 11.36
N ARG A 45 -0.73 11.75 12.55
CA ARG A 45 0.29 11.46 13.56
C ARG A 45 0.89 10.08 13.34
N ILE A 46 2.13 9.89 13.77
CA ILE A 46 2.82 8.60 13.77
C ILE A 46 2.80 8.03 15.19
N ALA A 47 2.41 6.78 15.34
CA ALA A 47 2.40 6.08 16.61
C ALA A 47 3.14 4.74 16.52
N ILE A 48 3.96 4.46 17.52
CA ILE A 48 4.74 3.22 17.65
C ILE A 48 4.90 2.90 19.15
N SER A 49 5.26 1.64 19.47
CA SER A 49 5.57 1.25 20.85
C SER A 49 6.70 2.11 21.43
N GLN A 50 6.55 2.52 22.70
CA GLN A 50 7.61 3.21 23.45
C GLN A 50 8.90 2.37 23.58
N ASP A 51 8.77 1.05 23.55
CA ASP A 51 9.89 0.10 23.70
C ASP A 51 10.57 -0.24 22.36
N SER A 52 10.13 0.41 21.26
CA SER A 52 10.66 0.17 19.91
C SER A 52 12.06 0.75 19.69
N GLY A 53 12.47 1.74 20.49
CA GLY A 53 13.68 2.51 20.26
C GLY A 53 13.59 3.51 19.10
N ALA A 54 12.43 3.62 18.45
CA ALA A 54 12.24 4.58 17.35
C ALA A 54 12.14 6.02 17.87
N GLU A 55 12.64 6.96 17.07
CA GLU A 55 12.61 8.39 17.34
C GLU A 55 11.74 9.13 16.31
N GLY A 56 11.17 10.27 16.69
CA GLY A 56 10.39 11.11 15.77
C GLY A 56 8.94 10.70 15.58
N ALA A 57 8.41 9.76 16.36
CA ALA A 57 6.99 9.49 16.46
C ALA A 57 6.26 10.58 17.26
N ASP A 58 4.99 10.80 16.95
CA ASP A 58 4.15 11.78 17.65
C ASP A 58 3.50 11.17 18.90
N LEU A 59 3.36 9.84 18.92
CA LEU A 59 2.76 9.07 19.99
C LEU A 59 3.61 7.83 20.29
N TYR A 60 4.04 7.70 21.53
CA TYR A 60 4.69 6.50 22.06
C TYR A 60 3.69 5.70 22.87
N LEU A 61 3.40 4.50 22.42
CA LEU A 61 2.34 3.65 22.95
C LEU A 61 2.88 2.65 23.97
N SER A 62 2.22 2.55 25.11
CA SER A 62 2.50 1.55 26.14
C SER A 62 1.41 0.49 26.22
N HIS A 63 1.73 -0.67 26.80
CA HIS A 63 0.75 -1.72 27.08
C HIS A 63 -0.45 -1.17 27.87
N GLY A 64 -1.66 -1.54 27.46
CA GLY A 64 -2.92 -1.05 28.04
C GLY A 64 -3.35 0.34 27.56
N GLY A 65 -2.51 1.03 26.78
CA GLY A 65 -2.87 2.28 26.12
C GLY A 65 -3.96 2.11 25.07
N ARG A 66 -4.47 3.25 24.55
CA ARG A 66 -5.54 3.27 23.54
C ARG A 66 -5.22 4.26 22.43
N VAL A 67 -5.63 3.92 21.21
CA VAL A 67 -5.63 4.83 20.07
C VAL A 67 -7.07 5.02 19.62
N GLU A 68 -7.60 6.23 19.77
CA GLU A 68 -9.01 6.53 19.47
C GLU A 68 -9.20 6.95 18.02
N PHE A 69 -10.32 6.49 17.41
CA PHE A 69 -10.79 6.90 16.10
C PHE A 69 -12.33 6.92 16.06
N GLY A 70 -12.90 8.09 15.88
CA GLY A 70 -14.35 8.30 15.99
C GLY A 70 -14.87 7.91 17.38
N GLN A 71 -15.82 6.97 17.43
CA GLN A 71 -16.39 6.42 18.68
C GLN A 71 -15.72 5.11 19.12
N ARG A 72 -14.69 4.67 18.41
CA ARG A 72 -14.00 3.41 18.63
C ARG A 72 -12.56 3.66 19.07
N TYR A 73 -11.90 2.61 19.55
CA TYR A 73 -10.47 2.64 19.84
C TYR A 73 -9.81 1.28 19.55
N LEU A 74 -8.50 1.32 19.37
CA LEU A 74 -7.63 0.16 19.43
C LEU A 74 -6.92 0.15 20.78
N SER A 75 -7.03 -0.96 21.52
CA SER A 75 -6.20 -1.18 22.69
C SER A 75 -4.83 -1.68 22.29
N VAL A 76 -3.80 -1.21 22.98
CA VAL A 76 -2.41 -1.57 22.73
C VAL A 76 -2.03 -2.74 23.64
N ARG A 77 -1.59 -3.85 23.07
CA ARG A 77 -1.01 -4.99 23.79
C ARG A 77 0.46 -5.10 23.44
N ALA A 78 1.37 -4.91 24.39
CA ALA A 78 2.77 -5.21 24.17
C ALA A 78 2.93 -6.70 23.91
N THR A 79 3.51 -7.04 22.76
CA THR A 79 3.72 -8.43 22.33
C THR A 79 5.17 -8.66 21.89
N PRO A 80 6.15 -8.36 22.76
CA PRO A 80 7.57 -8.52 22.42
C PRO A 80 7.94 -9.96 22.10
N GLY A 81 9.06 -10.13 21.41
CA GLY A 81 9.64 -11.42 21.10
C GLY A 81 10.12 -11.58 19.66
N HIS A 82 9.42 -11.03 18.65
CA HIS A 82 10.00 -10.82 17.32
C HIS A 82 11.00 -9.64 17.37
N THR A 83 10.56 -8.52 17.93
CA THR A 83 11.43 -7.47 18.46
C THR A 83 11.00 -7.15 19.89
N ASN A 84 11.82 -6.42 20.66
CA ASN A 84 11.45 -6.01 22.03
C ASN A 84 10.31 -4.97 22.03
N GLY A 85 10.15 -4.20 20.94
CA GLY A 85 9.13 -3.16 20.80
C GLY A 85 7.86 -3.59 20.05
N CYS A 86 7.63 -4.89 19.83
CA CYS A 86 6.41 -5.33 19.17
C CYS A 86 5.16 -5.00 19.98
N ALA A 87 4.13 -4.50 19.30
CA ALA A 87 2.80 -4.26 19.82
C ALA A 87 1.74 -4.85 18.90
N SER A 88 0.70 -5.40 19.46
CA SER A 88 -0.54 -5.78 18.77
C SER A 88 -1.64 -4.79 19.11
N PHE A 89 -2.51 -4.52 18.14
CA PHE A 89 -3.61 -3.58 18.29
C PHE A 89 -4.93 -4.33 18.22
N VAL A 90 -5.74 -4.22 19.27
CA VAL A 90 -7.00 -4.97 19.40
C VAL A 90 -8.16 -3.98 19.40
N LEU A 91 -9.16 -4.20 18.54
CA LEU A 91 -10.36 -3.38 18.49
C LEU A 91 -11.13 -3.47 19.83
N ASP A 92 -11.75 -2.39 20.25
CA ASP A 92 -12.42 -2.20 21.54
C ASP A 92 -13.44 -3.29 21.92
N ASN A 93 -14.07 -3.94 20.95
CA ASN A 93 -15.00 -5.05 21.15
C ASN A 93 -14.34 -6.44 20.94
N GLU A 94 -13.02 -6.48 20.84
CA GLU A 94 -12.21 -7.68 20.61
C GLU A 94 -12.60 -8.51 19.37
N ALA A 95 -13.34 -7.93 18.42
CA ALA A 95 -13.73 -8.62 17.18
C ALA A 95 -12.56 -8.81 16.21
N MET A 96 -11.51 -8.01 16.32
CA MET A 96 -10.32 -8.13 15.48
C MET A 96 -9.05 -7.64 16.19
N ALA A 97 -7.91 -8.23 15.81
CA ALA A 97 -6.58 -7.84 16.27
C ALA A 97 -5.58 -7.80 15.11
N PHE A 98 -4.72 -6.77 15.12
CA PHE A 98 -3.60 -6.60 14.21
C PHE A 98 -2.34 -7.05 14.94
N THR A 99 -1.81 -8.23 14.60
CA THR A 99 -0.79 -8.92 15.40
C THR A 99 0.66 -8.62 15.00
N GLY A 100 0.85 -7.85 13.91
CA GLY A 100 2.19 -7.65 13.38
C GLY A 100 2.88 -8.99 13.06
N ASP A 101 4.15 -9.10 13.45
CA ASP A 101 4.95 -10.34 13.31
C ASP A 101 5.00 -11.18 14.59
N CYS A 102 4.29 -10.77 15.65
CA CYS A 102 4.16 -11.60 16.84
C CYS A 102 3.48 -12.94 16.51
N LEU A 103 2.38 -12.89 15.76
CA LEU A 103 1.64 -14.08 15.30
C LEU A 103 1.25 -13.91 13.83
N LEU A 104 1.64 -14.87 12.98
CA LEU A 104 1.25 -14.98 11.58
C LEU A 104 0.27 -16.13 11.40
N ILE A 105 -0.43 -16.17 10.26
CA ILE A 105 -1.31 -17.32 9.95
C ILE A 105 -0.46 -18.57 9.79
N ARG A 106 -0.66 -19.55 10.64
CA ARG A 106 0.14 -20.80 10.72
C ARG A 106 1.64 -20.55 10.89
N GLY A 107 2.01 -19.51 11.62
CA GLY A 107 3.39 -19.14 11.85
C GLY A 107 3.56 -18.03 12.87
N CYS A 108 4.78 -17.52 12.94
CA CYS A 108 5.14 -16.32 13.69
C CYS A 108 6.40 -15.69 13.06
N GLY A 109 6.71 -14.46 13.42
CA GLY A 109 7.97 -13.81 13.08
C GLY A 109 9.16 -14.57 13.66
N ARG A 110 10.33 -14.28 13.16
CA ARG A 110 11.61 -14.80 13.69
C ARG A 110 12.00 -14.06 14.97
N THR A 111 12.92 -14.65 15.76
CA THR A 111 13.34 -14.11 17.06
C THR A 111 14.84 -13.98 17.23
N ASP A 112 15.59 -14.11 16.14
CA ASP A 112 17.06 -14.26 16.16
C ASP A 112 17.80 -12.94 15.84
N PHE A 113 17.09 -11.79 15.77
CA PHE A 113 17.69 -10.45 15.66
C PHE A 113 16.77 -9.36 16.25
N GLN A 114 17.24 -8.09 16.26
CA GLN A 114 16.50 -6.91 16.80
C GLN A 114 15.97 -7.12 18.22
N GLN A 115 16.82 -7.65 19.11
CA GLN A 115 16.49 -8.02 20.51
C GLN A 115 15.30 -9.01 20.60
N GLY A 116 15.16 -9.88 19.60
CA GLY A 116 14.15 -10.94 19.62
C GLY A 116 14.45 -12.00 20.70
N ASP A 117 13.40 -12.59 21.23
CA ASP A 117 13.48 -13.63 22.27
C ASP A 117 12.33 -14.62 22.12
N PRO A 118 12.59 -15.91 21.83
CA PRO A 118 11.55 -16.89 21.63
C PRO A 118 10.76 -17.21 22.92
N HIS A 119 11.38 -17.13 24.09
CA HIS A 119 10.68 -17.30 25.36
C HIS A 119 9.64 -16.21 25.58
N VAL A 120 10.06 -14.97 25.36
CA VAL A 120 9.18 -13.80 25.46
C VAL A 120 8.06 -13.88 24.43
N MET A 121 8.36 -14.24 23.17
CA MET A 121 7.35 -14.38 22.13
C MET A 121 6.28 -15.42 22.44
N TYR A 122 6.69 -16.58 22.93
CA TYR A 122 5.75 -17.62 23.33
C TYR A 122 4.75 -17.10 24.37
N ARG A 123 5.25 -16.42 25.40
CA ARG A 123 4.42 -15.84 26.47
C ARG A 123 3.53 -14.72 25.95
N SER A 124 4.06 -13.84 25.09
CA SER A 124 3.28 -12.77 24.45
C SER A 124 2.08 -13.33 23.69
N VAL A 125 2.29 -14.33 22.85
CA VAL A 125 1.20 -14.92 22.06
C VAL A 125 0.17 -15.59 22.99
N ARG A 126 0.63 -16.39 23.96
CA ARG A 126 -0.27 -17.11 24.88
C ARG A 126 -1.09 -16.19 25.76
N ASN A 127 -0.48 -15.14 26.31
CA ASN A 127 -1.12 -14.27 27.28
C ASN A 127 -1.91 -13.13 26.63
N GLU A 128 -1.43 -12.58 25.52
CA GLU A 128 -2.00 -11.36 24.94
C GLU A 128 -2.91 -11.64 23.73
N ILE A 129 -2.61 -12.68 22.94
CA ILE A 129 -3.36 -12.98 21.72
C ILE A 129 -4.32 -14.14 21.95
N PHE A 130 -3.84 -15.26 22.48
CA PHE A 130 -4.70 -16.43 22.70
C PHE A 130 -5.65 -16.28 23.89
N SER A 131 -5.56 -15.18 24.65
CA SER A 131 -6.55 -14.78 25.66
C SER A 131 -7.77 -14.05 25.09
N LEU A 132 -7.72 -13.63 23.81
CA LEU A 132 -8.85 -13.02 23.12
C LEU A 132 -9.95 -14.05 22.82
N PRO A 133 -11.18 -13.60 22.54
CA PRO A 133 -12.28 -14.48 22.14
C PRO A 133 -11.92 -15.36 20.93
N ASP A 134 -12.50 -16.56 20.88
CA ASP A 134 -12.23 -17.56 19.85
C ASP A 134 -12.51 -17.06 18.42
N ASP A 135 -13.53 -16.24 18.25
CA ASP A 135 -13.99 -15.64 17.02
C ASP A 135 -13.30 -14.31 16.68
N CYS A 136 -12.38 -13.81 17.52
CA CYS A 136 -11.56 -12.65 17.20
C CYS A 136 -10.73 -12.92 15.95
N LEU A 137 -10.91 -12.09 14.92
CA LEU A 137 -10.17 -12.18 13.67
C LEU A 137 -8.75 -11.61 13.84
N LEU A 138 -7.77 -12.33 13.34
CA LEU A 138 -6.35 -11.96 13.41
C LEU A 138 -5.86 -11.52 12.05
N TYR A 139 -5.29 -10.31 11.99
CA TYR A 139 -4.68 -9.69 10.80
C TYR A 139 -3.18 -9.52 11.05
N PRO A 140 -2.33 -10.40 10.52
CA PRO A 140 -0.88 -10.30 10.66
C PRO A 140 -0.28 -9.27 9.69
N ALA A 141 0.98 -8.88 9.93
CA ALA A 141 1.70 -7.99 9.02
C ALA A 141 2.14 -8.70 7.74
N HIS A 142 2.42 -10.00 7.80
CA HIS A 142 2.87 -10.80 6.67
C HIS A 142 1.99 -12.03 6.44
N ASP A 143 1.78 -12.34 5.15
CA ASP A 143 1.29 -13.64 4.71
C ASP A 143 2.02 -14.06 3.44
N TYR A 144 2.49 -15.31 3.43
CA TYR A 144 3.26 -15.90 2.34
C TYR A 144 2.45 -16.94 1.54
N ARG A 145 1.16 -17.06 1.80
CA ARG A 145 0.28 -18.10 1.25
C ARG A 145 -0.99 -17.57 0.58
N GLY A 146 -1.16 -16.25 0.53
CA GLY A 146 -2.37 -15.60 -0.01
C GLY A 146 -3.56 -15.62 0.95
N LEU A 147 -3.32 -15.78 2.27
CA LEU A 147 -4.34 -15.74 3.32
C LEU A 147 -4.38 -14.33 3.92
N THR A 148 -5.59 -13.82 4.17
CA THR A 148 -5.75 -12.43 4.64
C THR A 148 -5.96 -12.35 6.15
N ALA A 149 -6.68 -13.29 6.72
CA ALA A 149 -7.03 -13.33 8.13
C ALA A 149 -7.16 -14.78 8.64
N SER A 150 -7.03 -14.94 9.95
CA SER A 150 -7.32 -16.16 10.69
C SER A 150 -8.18 -15.83 11.91
N SER A 151 -8.38 -16.76 12.83
CA SER A 151 -9.02 -16.50 14.12
C SER A 151 -8.17 -16.98 15.28
N VAL A 152 -8.46 -16.46 16.47
CA VAL A 152 -7.79 -16.92 17.71
C VAL A 152 -7.98 -18.41 17.91
N MET A 153 -9.20 -18.92 17.75
CA MET A 153 -9.50 -20.35 17.86
C MET A 153 -8.67 -21.18 16.89
N GLU A 154 -8.58 -20.72 15.65
CA GLU A 154 -7.89 -21.43 14.58
C GLU A 154 -6.37 -21.46 14.81
N GLU A 155 -5.75 -20.33 15.16
CA GLU A 155 -4.31 -20.30 15.45
C GLU A 155 -3.97 -21.01 16.78
N ARG A 156 -4.82 -20.88 17.80
CA ARG A 156 -4.62 -21.59 19.06
C ARG A 156 -4.71 -23.12 18.89
N ALA A 157 -5.56 -23.62 17.99
CA ALA A 157 -5.69 -25.04 17.71
C ALA A 157 -4.65 -25.58 16.73
N TYR A 158 -4.36 -24.85 15.66
CA TYR A 158 -3.67 -25.39 14.48
C TYR A 158 -2.38 -24.65 14.08
N ASN A 159 -1.94 -23.62 14.81
CA ASN A 159 -0.65 -23.03 14.53
C ASN A 159 0.46 -24.05 14.79
N PRO A 160 1.30 -24.39 13.78
CA PRO A 160 2.29 -25.46 13.90
C PRO A 160 3.46 -25.11 14.83
N ARG A 161 3.58 -23.84 15.26
CA ARG A 161 4.66 -23.38 16.14
C ARG A 161 4.18 -23.05 17.55
N LEU A 162 2.98 -22.53 17.69
CA LEU A 162 2.45 -21.96 18.93
C LEU A 162 1.13 -22.57 19.38
N GLY A 163 0.48 -23.36 18.53
CA GLY A 163 -0.84 -23.92 18.78
C GLY A 163 -0.83 -25.27 19.51
N GLY A 164 -2.03 -25.80 19.77
CA GLY A 164 -2.23 -27.10 20.39
C GLY A 164 -1.58 -27.20 21.76
N GLN A 165 -0.91 -28.33 21.99
CA GLN A 165 -0.23 -28.69 23.25
C GLN A 165 1.27 -28.37 23.24
N LEU A 166 1.77 -27.59 22.23
CA LEU A 166 3.18 -27.23 22.17
C LEU A 166 3.61 -26.43 23.40
N SER A 167 4.66 -26.90 24.06
CA SER A 167 5.25 -26.23 25.22
C SER A 167 6.17 -25.09 24.82
N GLU A 168 6.52 -24.23 25.79
CA GLU A 168 7.52 -23.17 25.57
C GLU A 168 8.86 -23.75 25.10
N SER A 169 9.29 -24.92 25.66
CA SER A 169 10.53 -25.57 25.26
C SER A 169 10.51 -26.11 23.83
N ASP A 170 9.37 -26.62 23.35
CA ASP A 170 9.21 -27.06 21.97
C ASP A 170 9.33 -25.87 21.00
N PHE A 171 8.67 -24.76 21.33
CA PHE A 171 8.73 -23.53 20.55
C PHE A 171 10.14 -22.94 20.50
N VAL A 172 10.80 -22.80 21.64
CA VAL A 172 12.16 -22.28 21.73
C VAL A 172 13.15 -23.16 20.97
N GLY A 173 13.04 -24.49 21.13
CA GLY A 173 13.85 -25.44 20.38
C GLY A 173 13.66 -25.30 18.87
N TYR A 174 12.43 -25.12 18.41
CA TYR A 174 12.15 -24.87 16.99
C TYR A 174 12.74 -23.54 16.51
N MET A 175 12.54 -22.44 17.23
CA MET A 175 12.97 -21.10 16.83
C MET A 175 14.49 -20.98 16.77
N ASN A 176 15.22 -21.58 17.71
CA ASN A 176 16.68 -21.58 17.76
C ASN A 176 17.34 -22.36 16.61
N ASN A 177 16.57 -23.21 15.91
CA ASN A 177 17.04 -24.01 14.77
C ASN A 177 16.44 -23.57 13.43
N LEU A 178 15.86 -22.37 13.33
CA LEU A 178 15.16 -21.93 12.14
C LEU A 178 16.11 -21.57 10.97
N HIS A 179 17.32 -21.11 11.24
CA HIS A 179 18.40 -20.80 10.28
C HIS A 179 17.94 -20.05 9.02
N LEU A 180 17.11 -19.01 9.17
CA LEU A 180 16.64 -18.20 8.06
C LEU A 180 17.71 -17.20 7.59
N ALA A 181 17.80 -16.98 6.29
CA ALA A 181 18.61 -15.90 5.74
C ALA A 181 18.16 -14.53 6.30
N HIS A 182 19.09 -13.58 6.45
CA HIS A 182 18.75 -12.22 6.87
C HIS A 182 17.88 -11.52 5.84
N PRO A 183 16.96 -10.63 6.26
CA PRO A 183 16.20 -9.80 5.34
C PRO A 183 17.13 -8.96 4.48
N ARG A 184 16.89 -8.94 3.16
CA ARG A 184 17.77 -8.25 2.19
C ARG A 184 17.91 -6.74 2.41
N LYS A 185 16.90 -6.12 3.04
CA LYS A 185 16.85 -4.67 3.26
C LYS A 185 17.18 -4.27 4.72
N LEU A 186 17.64 -5.20 5.57
CA LEU A 186 17.84 -4.97 6.99
C LEU A 186 18.70 -3.73 7.28
N ASP A 187 19.83 -3.59 6.58
CA ASP A 187 20.78 -2.49 6.78
C ASP A 187 20.23 -1.12 6.36
N ILE A 188 19.15 -1.10 5.56
CA ILE A 188 18.49 0.13 5.11
C ILE A 188 17.20 0.37 5.91
N ALA A 189 16.39 -0.67 6.07
CA ALA A 189 15.07 -0.54 6.65
C ALA A 189 15.11 -0.25 8.16
N VAL A 190 15.94 -0.94 8.92
CA VAL A 190 16.01 -0.74 10.39
C VAL A 190 16.43 0.68 10.75
N PRO A 191 17.55 1.25 10.22
CA PRO A 191 17.92 2.65 10.51
C PRO A 191 16.84 3.66 10.09
N ALA A 192 16.20 3.47 8.93
CA ALA A 192 15.13 4.34 8.46
C ALA A 192 13.88 4.26 9.36
N ASN A 193 13.51 3.05 9.77
CA ASN A 193 12.32 2.82 10.61
C ASN A 193 12.53 3.25 12.06
N LEU A 194 13.77 3.26 12.55
CA LEU A 194 14.12 3.91 13.82
C LEU A 194 13.89 5.43 13.78
N LYS A 195 13.79 6.02 12.59
CA LYS A 195 13.40 7.43 12.36
C LYS A 195 11.98 7.55 11.79
N CYS A 196 11.12 6.55 12.00
CA CYS A 196 9.75 6.49 11.48
C CYS A 196 9.64 6.64 9.95
N GLY A 197 10.64 6.20 9.20
CA GLY A 197 10.72 6.31 7.74
C GLY A 197 11.12 7.69 7.22
N ALA A 198 11.59 8.59 8.08
CA ALA A 198 12.12 9.88 7.63
C ALA A 198 13.38 9.69 6.77
N PRO A 199 13.48 10.37 5.61
CA PRO A 199 14.66 10.29 4.77
C PRO A 199 15.85 10.97 5.43
N GLU A 200 17.07 10.54 5.06
CA GLU A 200 18.28 11.26 5.40
C GLU A 200 18.45 12.43 4.42
N GLY A 201 18.42 13.67 4.94
CA GLY A 201 18.51 14.92 4.17
C GLY A 201 17.15 15.45 3.68
N ASP A 202 17.18 16.57 2.93
CA ASP A 202 15.99 17.32 2.51
C ASP A 202 15.26 16.73 1.29
N THR A 203 15.71 15.62 0.75
CA THR A 203 15.10 15.00 -0.42
C THR A 203 13.90 14.14 -0.04
N VAL A 204 12.70 14.61 -0.32
CA VAL A 204 11.47 13.78 -0.29
C VAL A 204 11.52 12.84 -1.51
N PRO A 205 11.68 11.53 -1.33
CA PRO A 205 12.00 10.60 -2.43
C PRO A 205 10.86 10.32 -3.42
N MET A 206 9.71 10.98 -3.30
CA MET A 206 8.57 10.76 -4.19
C MET A 206 7.85 12.08 -4.51
N GLY A 207 8.45 12.90 -5.36
CA GLY A 207 7.71 13.97 -6.04
C GLY A 207 6.59 13.37 -6.91
N ASP A 208 5.39 13.93 -6.85
CA ASP A 208 4.36 13.61 -7.84
C ASP A 208 4.77 14.21 -9.19
N PRO A 209 4.36 13.63 -10.33
CA PRO A 209 4.65 14.21 -11.62
C PRO A 209 4.10 15.66 -11.70
N ASP A 210 4.91 16.59 -12.17
CA ASP A 210 4.64 18.03 -12.20
C ASP A 210 4.21 18.57 -13.59
N TRP A 211 4.12 17.68 -14.60
CA TRP A 211 3.81 18.07 -15.97
C TRP A 211 2.31 18.39 -16.20
N ALA A 212 1.43 17.99 -15.28
CA ALA A 212 -0.01 18.30 -15.27
C ALA A 212 -0.58 18.09 -13.86
N PRO A 213 -1.76 18.65 -13.55
CA PRO A 213 -2.50 18.33 -12.32
C PRO A 213 -3.07 16.90 -12.43
N LEU A 214 -2.28 15.93 -12.00
CA LEU A 214 -2.61 14.52 -12.06
C LEU A 214 -3.20 14.03 -10.74
N ASN A 215 -4.15 13.11 -10.84
CA ASN A 215 -4.69 12.37 -9.71
C ASN A 215 -4.23 10.91 -9.77
N PHE A 216 -3.65 10.39 -8.68
CA PHE A 216 -3.25 8.99 -8.60
C PHE A 216 -4.41 8.19 -8.02
N ASN A 217 -4.86 7.13 -8.72
CA ASN A 217 -5.93 6.28 -8.24
C ASN A 217 -5.40 5.03 -7.50
N PHE A 218 -6.29 4.33 -6.78
CA PHE A 218 -5.93 3.13 -6.03
C PHE A 218 -5.43 1.98 -6.91
N ALA A 219 -5.81 1.93 -8.18
CA ALA A 219 -5.27 0.96 -9.13
C ALA A 219 -3.81 1.22 -9.53
N GLY A 220 -3.20 2.30 -9.04
CA GLY A 220 -1.80 2.63 -9.29
C GLY A 220 -1.57 3.44 -10.56
N ILE A 221 -2.58 4.14 -11.06
CA ILE A 221 -2.55 4.82 -12.36
C ILE A 221 -2.76 6.32 -12.17
N TRP A 222 -1.93 7.11 -12.84
CA TRP A 222 -2.14 8.55 -12.96
C TRP A 222 -3.28 8.85 -13.91
N GLU A 223 -4.19 9.70 -13.48
CA GLU A 223 -5.33 10.19 -14.25
C GLU A 223 -5.29 11.69 -14.43
N ILE A 224 -5.75 12.14 -15.59
CA ILE A 224 -5.76 13.55 -15.95
C ILE A 224 -7.19 14.10 -15.99
N ASN A 225 -7.36 15.36 -15.54
CA ASN A 225 -8.64 16.04 -15.65
C ASN A 225 -8.97 16.32 -17.13
N PRO A 226 -10.17 15.97 -17.63
CA PRO A 226 -10.59 16.29 -18.98
C PRO A 226 -10.56 17.79 -19.33
N ASP A 227 -10.85 18.67 -18.36
CA ASP A 227 -10.82 20.14 -18.57
C ASP A 227 -9.39 20.58 -18.90
N TRP A 228 -8.42 20.13 -18.09
CA TRP A 228 -7.03 20.45 -18.32
C TRP A 228 -6.53 19.91 -19.68
N LEU A 229 -6.90 18.66 -20.01
CA LEU A 229 -6.52 18.07 -21.28
C LEU A 229 -7.05 18.88 -22.46
N GLU A 230 -8.29 19.34 -22.41
CA GLU A 230 -8.89 20.14 -23.48
C GLU A 230 -8.12 21.44 -23.73
N GLU A 231 -7.71 22.11 -22.65
CA GLU A 231 -6.96 23.37 -22.73
C GLU A 231 -5.50 23.19 -23.18
N HIS A 232 -4.90 22.04 -22.84
CA HIS A 232 -3.46 21.81 -22.99
C HIS A 232 -3.10 20.71 -24.00
N ARG A 233 -4.02 20.33 -24.90
CA ARG A 233 -3.81 19.26 -25.89
C ARG A 233 -2.51 19.38 -26.71
N ALA A 234 -2.09 20.59 -27.04
CA ALA A 234 -0.87 20.82 -27.80
C ALA A 234 0.42 20.44 -27.03
N GLN A 235 0.34 20.34 -25.70
CA GLN A 235 1.50 20.01 -24.84
C GLN A 235 1.70 18.52 -24.66
N VAL A 236 0.70 17.71 -25.02
CA VAL A 236 0.71 16.25 -24.83
C VAL A 236 0.49 15.52 -26.15
N GLN A 237 0.73 14.22 -26.14
CA GLN A 237 0.32 13.30 -27.18
C GLN A 237 -0.95 12.58 -26.70
N VAL A 238 -2.07 12.77 -27.37
CA VAL A 238 -3.30 12.02 -27.07
C VAL A 238 -3.25 10.71 -27.84
N LEU A 239 -3.22 9.59 -27.10
CA LEU A 239 -3.16 8.24 -27.65
C LEU A 239 -4.54 7.58 -27.51
N ASP A 240 -5.23 7.38 -28.63
CA ASP A 240 -6.47 6.60 -28.66
C ASP A 240 -6.16 5.11 -28.87
N VAL A 241 -6.51 4.26 -27.88
CA VAL A 241 -6.22 2.82 -27.91
C VAL A 241 -7.43 1.98 -28.29
N ARG A 242 -8.44 2.61 -28.90
CA ARG A 242 -9.60 1.90 -29.48
C ARG A 242 -9.29 1.29 -30.83
N GLU A 243 -10.25 0.51 -31.32
CA GLU A 243 -10.17 -0.03 -32.67
C GLU A 243 -10.51 1.07 -33.72
N PRO A 244 -10.07 0.93 -34.99
CA PRO A 244 -10.30 1.94 -36.03
C PRO A 244 -11.76 2.28 -36.30
N ASP A 245 -12.66 1.32 -36.18
CA ASP A 245 -14.10 1.49 -36.32
C ASP A 245 -14.70 2.30 -35.16
N GLU A 246 -14.17 2.15 -33.94
CA GLU A 246 -14.56 2.98 -32.79
C GLU A 246 -14.06 4.42 -32.93
N PHE A 247 -12.84 4.60 -33.48
CA PHE A 247 -12.18 5.90 -33.65
C PHE A 247 -12.95 6.80 -34.64
N THR A 248 -13.41 6.23 -35.74
CA THR A 248 -14.24 6.89 -36.75
C THR A 248 -15.74 6.78 -36.48
N GLY A 249 -16.15 6.02 -35.48
CA GLY A 249 -17.53 5.72 -35.13
C GLY A 249 -18.27 6.88 -34.43
N PRO A 250 -19.47 6.64 -33.90
CA PRO A 250 -20.37 7.72 -33.40
C PRO A 250 -19.79 8.59 -32.28
N LEU A 251 -18.86 8.09 -31.48
CA LEU A 251 -18.21 8.89 -30.43
C LEU A 251 -17.16 9.85 -30.98
N GLY A 252 -16.69 9.65 -32.24
CA GLY A 252 -15.54 10.37 -32.75
C GLY A 252 -14.28 10.13 -31.94
N HIS A 253 -13.31 11.04 -32.08
CA HIS A 253 -12.07 11.02 -31.31
C HIS A 253 -11.65 12.42 -30.89
N ILE A 254 -10.75 12.53 -29.93
CA ILE A 254 -10.17 13.81 -29.50
C ILE A 254 -9.33 14.39 -30.66
N PRO A 255 -9.50 15.68 -31.01
CA PRO A 255 -8.77 16.28 -32.12
C PRO A 255 -7.25 16.12 -32.00
N GLY A 256 -6.63 15.59 -33.08
CA GLY A 256 -5.19 15.32 -33.10
C GLY A 256 -4.74 14.07 -32.37
N ALA A 257 -5.66 13.19 -31.97
CA ALA A 257 -5.32 11.91 -31.33
C ALA A 257 -4.61 10.95 -32.31
N ILE A 258 -3.59 10.28 -31.81
CA ILE A 258 -2.85 9.22 -32.51
C ILE A 258 -3.60 7.90 -32.23
N LEU A 259 -3.97 7.16 -33.26
CA LEU A 259 -4.63 5.87 -33.13
C LEU A 259 -3.62 4.73 -33.12
N ILE A 260 -3.49 4.06 -31.97
CA ILE A 260 -2.75 2.80 -31.87
C ILE A 260 -3.60 1.86 -31.02
N PRO A 261 -4.29 0.89 -31.62
CA PRO A 261 -5.10 -0.07 -30.89
C PRO A 261 -4.31 -0.76 -29.77
N LEU A 262 -4.95 -1.00 -28.61
CA LEU A 262 -4.29 -1.56 -27.43
C LEU A 262 -3.51 -2.85 -27.76
N GLY A 263 -4.08 -3.73 -28.60
CA GLY A 263 -3.43 -4.98 -29.01
C GLY A 263 -2.15 -4.79 -29.83
N ALA A 264 -1.98 -3.62 -30.48
CA ALA A 264 -0.79 -3.30 -31.28
C ALA A 264 0.21 -2.41 -30.51
N LEU A 265 -0.20 -1.83 -29.38
CA LEU A 265 0.58 -0.78 -28.70
C LEU A 265 1.98 -1.23 -28.29
N GLN A 266 2.13 -2.46 -27.80
CA GLN A 266 3.43 -2.97 -27.37
C GLN A 266 4.49 -2.95 -28.47
N HIS A 267 4.08 -3.09 -29.74
CA HIS A 267 4.95 -3.14 -30.90
C HIS A 267 5.05 -1.81 -31.66
N ARG A 268 4.31 -0.80 -31.24
CA ARG A 268 4.20 0.50 -31.93
C ARG A 268 4.47 1.70 -31.00
N THR A 269 5.08 1.46 -29.85
CA THR A 269 5.44 2.52 -28.88
C THR A 269 6.50 3.49 -29.45
N ASP A 270 7.26 3.10 -30.46
CA ASP A 270 8.24 3.92 -31.17
C ASP A 270 7.61 5.00 -32.06
N GLU A 271 6.32 4.95 -32.35
CA GLU A 271 5.56 6.01 -33.00
C GLU A 271 5.28 7.20 -32.07
N LEU A 272 5.53 7.06 -30.77
CA LEU A 272 5.33 8.08 -29.74
C LEU A 272 6.66 8.66 -29.27
N ASP A 273 6.67 9.96 -29.00
CA ASP A 273 7.82 10.65 -28.43
C ASP A 273 7.89 10.44 -26.92
N LYS A 274 8.94 9.80 -26.40
CA LYS A 274 9.10 9.49 -24.98
C LYS A 274 9.34 10.71 -24.09
N GLU A 275 9.82 11.81 -24.66
CA GLU A 275 10.08 13.05 -23.93
C GLU A 275 8.79 13.86 -23.70
N ARG A 276 7.78 13.66 -24.54
CA ARG A 276 6.49 14.34 -24.43
C ARG A 276 5.51 13.52 -23.61
N PRO A 277 4.69 14.15 -22.75
CA PRO A 277 3.65 13.45 -22.01
C PRO A 277 2.65 12.76 -22.95
N VAL A 278 2.18 11.56 -22.54
CA VAL A 278 1.17 10.80 -23.26
C VAL A 278 -0.10 10.69 -22.41
N VAL A 279 -1.24 11.04 -23.00
CA VAL A 279 -2.55 10.83 -22.40
C VAL A 279 -3.29 9.76 -23.18
N ALA A 280 -3.46 8.58 -22.57
CA ALA A 280 -4.18 7.49 -23.19
C ALA A 280 -5.69 7.64 -23.01
N VAL A 281 -6.43 7.41 -24.09
CA VAL A 281 -7.90 7.43 -24.11
C VAL A 281 -8.45 6.15 -24.74
N CYS A 282 -9.57 5.69 -24.24
CA CYS A 282 -10.38 4.65 -24.88
C CYS A 282 -11.86 4.99 -24.76
N ARG A 283 -12.75 4.01 -24.91
CA ARG A 283 -14.19 4.26 -24.81
C ARG A 283 -14.62 4.72 -23.41
N ALA A 284 -14.18 4.02 -22.34
CA ALA A 284 -14.64 4.23 -20.96
C ALA A 284 -13.54 4.31 -19.91
N GLY A 285 -12.25 4.35 -20.28
CA GLY A 285 -11.11 4.47 -19.36
C GLY A 285 -10.38 3.16 -19.03
N GLY A 286 -10.97 1.99 -19.20
CA GLY A 286 -10.35 0.72 -18.79
C GLY A 286 -9.20 0.25 -19.69
N ARG A 287 -9.37 0.25 -21.02
CA ARG A 287 -8.30 -0.11 -21.98
C ARG A 287 -7.14 0.92 -21.93
N SER A 288 -7.45 2.19 -21.78
CA SER A 288 -6.44 3.23 -21.65
C SER A 288 -5.67 3.13 -20.33
N ALA A 289 -6.30 2.68 -19.25
CA ALA A 289 -5.59 2.34 -18.02
C ALA A 289 -4.58 1.19 -18.21
N GLN A 290 -4.95 0.14 -18.96
CA GLN A 290 -4.00 -0.92 -19.35
C GLN A 290 -2.85 -0.39 -20.22
N ALA A 291 -3.15 0.53 -21.14
CA ALA A 291 -2.15 1.14 -22.00
C ALA A 291 -1.06 1.89 -21.21
N ILE A 292 -1.42 2.50 -20.05
CA ILE A 292 -0.43 3.15 -19.18
C ILE A 292 0.64 2.17 -18.71
N ASN A 293 0.25 0.95 -18.32
CA ASN A 293 1.22 -0.08 -17.92
C ASN A 293 2.18 -0.46 -19.08
N VAL A 294 1.66 -0.59 -20.31
CA VAL A 294 2.48 -0.86 -21.49
C VAL A 294 3.46 0.28 -21.77
N LEU A 295 2.99 1.53 -21.69
CA LEU A 295 3.83 2.71 -21.87
C LEU A 295 4.93 2.81 -20.81
N GLN A 296 4.61 2.56 -19.54
CA GLN A 296 5.58 2.57 -18.45
C GLN A 296 6.66 1.49 -18.64
N GLN A 297 6.28 0.29 -19.05
CA GLN A 297 7.23 -0.79 -19.38
C GLN A 297 8.12 -0.44 -20.57
N ALA A 298 7.59 0.36 -21.52
CA ALA A 298 8.35 0.86 -22.66
C ALA A 298 9.21 2.10 -22.33
N GLY A 299 9.21 2.58 -21.06
CA GLY A 299 10.05 3.67 -20.57
C GLY A 299 9.43 5.07 -20.68
N PHE A 300 8.12 5.19 -20.87
CA PHE A 300 7.45 6.49 -20.83
C PHE A 300 7.24 6.92 -19.38
N ALA A 301 7.99 7.90 -18.92
CA ALA A 301 7.91 8.43 -17.56
C ALA A 301 6.66 9.32 -17.33
N LYS A 302 6.13 9.93 -18.41
CA LYS A 302 5.02 10.90 -18.37
C LYS A 302 3.81 10.32 -19.09
N ALA A 303 3.05 9.43 -18.44
CA ALA A 303 1.85 8.80 -19.00
C ALA A 303 0.69 8.88 -18.02
N ALA A 304 -0.51 9.26 -18.52
CA ALA A 304 -1.73 9.33 -17.72
C ALA A 304 -2.94 8.81 -18.51
N ASN A 305 -3.91 8.26 -17.75
CA ASN A 305 -5.20 7.79 -18.25
C ASN A 305 -6.21 8.96 -18.31
N LEU A 306 -7.05 8.99 -19.33
CA LEU A 306 -8.26 9.84 -19.32
C LEU A 306 -9.44 9.05 -18.70
N PRO A 307 -9.82 9.34 -17.45
CA PRO A 307 -10.88 8.60 -16.77
C PRO A 307 -12.24 8.83 -17.44
N GLY A 308 -13.01 7.75 -17.64
CA GLY A 308 -14.28 7.77 -18.32
C GLY A 308 -14.18 7.86 -19.86
N GLY A 309 -12.97 8.07 -20.40
CA GLY A 309 -12.67 8.01 -21.83
C GLY A 309 -13.56 8.88 -22.72
N MET A 310 -13.82 8.43 -23.94
CA MET A 310 -14.65 9.15 -24.92
C MET A 310 -16.12 9.30 -24.50
N LEU A 311 -16.64 8.39 -23.67
CA LEU A 311 -18.00 8.55 -23.14
C LEU A 311 -18.13 9.80 -22.27
N ARG A 312 -17.20 9.99 -21.34
CA ARG A 312 -17.17 11.19 -20.49
C ARG A 312 -16.84 12.45 -21.30
N TRP A 313 -15.89 12.36 -22.22
CA TRP A 313 -15.50 13.46 -23.09
C TRP A 313 -16.70 14.01 -23.86
N ARG A 314 -17.46 13.12 -24.50
CA ARG A 314 -18.67 13.48 -25.27
C ARG A 314 -19.83 13.99 -24.38
N SER A 315 -20.07 13.36 -23.24
CA SER A 315 -21.15 13.77 -22.32
C SER A 315 -20.94 15.19 -21.77
N GLN A 316 -19.69 15.65 -21.74
CA GLN A 316 -19.32 17.01 -21.34
C GLN A 316 -19.34 18.02 -22.50
N GLY A 317 -19.81 17.62 -23.68
CA GLY A 317 -19.92 18.50 -24.85
C GLY A 317 -18.60 18.93 -25.48
N ARG A 318 -17.50 18.22 -25.21
CA ARG A 318 -16.18 18.58 -25.70
C ARG A 318 -16.00 18.30 -27.19
N ARG A 319 -15.11 19.07 -27.81
CA ARG A 319 -14.83 18.95 -29.23
C ARG A 319 -14.27 17.58 -29.60
N VAL A 320 -14.79 17.02 -30.70
CA VAL A 320 -14.32 15.78 -31.33
C VAL A 320 -14.11 15.97 -32.82
N GLU A 321 -13.32 15.11 -33.43
CA GLU A 321 -13.21 14.90 -34.86
C GLU A 321 -13.80 13.53 -35.22
N GLY A 322 -14.36 13.41 -36.41
CA GLY A 322 -15.16 12.23 -36.76
C GLY A 322 -16.42 12.13 -35.89
N GLY A 323 -17.19 11.08 -36.09
CA GLY A 323 -18.41 10.84 -35.30
C GLY A 323 -19.68 11.34 -35.97
N ALA A 324 -20.81 10.83 -35.50
CA ALA A 324 -22.11 11.33 -35.92
C ALA A 324 -22.34 12.72 -35.30
N SER A 325 -22.77 13.64 -36.16
CA SER A 325 -23.20 15.01 -35.78
C SER A 325 -24.45 14.98 -34.92
#